data_b2c6b5760a1b5631253751556ba21db3
#
_entry.id   b2c6b5760a1b5631253751556ba21db3
#
_cell.length_a   1.000
_cell.length_b   1.000
_cell.length_c   1.000
_cell.angle_alpha   90.00
_cell.angle_beta   90.00
_cell.angle_gamma   90.00
#
_symmetry.space_group_name_H-M   'P 1'
#
loop_
_entity.id
_entity.type
_entity.pdbx_description
1 polymer ?
#
loop_
_entity_poly.entity_id
_entity_poly.type
_entity_poly.pdbx_seq_one_letter_code
_entity_poly.pdbx_strand_id
1 'polypeptide(L)'
;MVKVTDQKRVFKSGNEGAAWAAKQIDFDVMGYYPITPSTQIAEEIDLYRSEGLLTTKMIPAEGEHSAAGICYGASTGGRVINATSANGLLYALEQLPVQSGTRYPMVL
;
A
#
# COMPACT_ATOMS: atom_id res chain seq x y z
N MET A 1 16.10 -8.34 2.91
CA MET A 1 15.69 -7.86 4.26
C MET A 1 16.81 -7.03 4.85
N VAL A 2 16.49 -5.85 5.36
CA VAL A 2 17.46 -4.98 6.02
C VAL A 2 17.82 -5.57 7.39
N LYS A 3 19.09 -5.72 7.69
CA LYS A 3 19.53 -6.18 9.01
C LYS A 3 19.37 -5.07 10.04
N VAL A 4 19.10 -5.43 11.28
CA VAL A 4 18.96 -4.45 12.37
C VAL A 4 20.21 -3.59 12.52
N THR A 5 21.38 -4.15 12.25
CA THR A 5 22.66 -3.44 12.27
C THR A 5 22.84 -2.41 11.15
N ASP A 6 22.01 -2.50 10.09
CA ASP A 6 22.11 -1.62 8.92
C ASP A 6 21.12 -0.45 9.01
N GLN A 7 20.48 -0.25 10.15
CA GLN A 7 19.54 0.83 10.36
C GLN A 7 20.22 2.20 10.33
N LYS A 8 19.57 3.16 9.70
CA LYS A 8 19.98 4.55 9.76
C LYS A 8 18.80 5.45 10.14
N ARG A 9 19.10 6.55 10.80
CA ARG A 9 18.09 7.55 11.10
C ARG A 9 17.79 8.39 9.87
N VAL A 10 16.49 8.65 9.66
CA VAL A 10 16.01 9.54 8.61
C VAL A 10 14.99 10.50 9.22
N PHE A 11 14.83 11.66 8.60
CA PHE A 11 13.81 12.63 8.99
C PHE A 11 12.73 12.62 7.89
N LYS A 12 11.55 12.14 8.23
CA LYS A 12 10.43 11.97 7.29
C LYS A 12 9.10 12.24 7.97
N SER A 13 8.10 12.66 7.19
CA SER A 13 6.72 12.67 7.64
C SER A 13 6.20 11.24 7.83
N GLY A 14 5.03 11.07 8.44
CA GLY A 14 4.40 9.75 8.58
C GLY A 14 4.15 9.07 7.24
N ASN A 15 3.63 9.82 6.26
CA ASN A 15 3.38 9.30 4.91
C ASN A 15 4.67 8.89 4.20
N GLU A 16 5.69 9.74 4.26
CA GLU A 16 7.00 9.43 3.70
C GLU A 16 7.64 8.21 4.37
N GLY A 17 7.47 8.08 5.69
CA GLY A 17 7.94 6.94 6.45
C GLY A 17 7.25 5.64 6.02
N ALA A 18 5.94 5.67 5.83
CA ALA A 18 5.17 4.53 5.35
C ALA A 18 5.62 4.12 3.93
N ALA A 19 5.81 5.08 3.03
CA ALA A 19 6.31 4.82 1.69
C ALA A 19 7.75 4.28 1.70
N TRP A 20 8.59 4.78 2.60
CA TRP A 20 9.94 4.28 2.78
C TRP A 20 9.96 2.81 3.20
N ALA A 21 9.10 2.44 4.15
CA ALA A 21 8.95 1.04 4.57
C ALA A 21 8.44 0.17 3.42
N ALA A 22 7.46 0.65 2.67
CA ALA A 22 6.94 -0.04 1.50
C ALA A 22 8.01 -0.27 0.44
N LYS A 23 8.89 0.72 0.23
CA LYS A 23 10.06 0.59 -0.67
C LYS A 23 10.98 -0.55 -0.23
N GLN A 24 11.25 -0.65 1.07
CA GLN A 24 12.15 -1.69 1.58
C GLN A 24 11.54 -3.10 1.45
N ILE A 25 10.21 -3.20 1.53
CA ILE A 25 9.50 -4.47 1.38
C ILE A 25 9.35 -4.85 -0.09
N ASP A 26 9.19 -3.88 -0.96
CA ASP A 26 8.90 -4.03 -2.39
C ASP A 26 7.66 -4.91 -2.60
N PHE A 27 6.50 -4.37 -2.24
CA PHE A 27 5.22 -5.06 -2.45
C PHE A 27 4.98 -5.36 -3.93
N ASP A 28 4.28 -6.44 -4.22
CA ASP A 28 3.98 -6.83 -5.60
C ASP A 28 2.95 -5.90 -6.24
N VAL A 29 1.92 -5.52 -5.46
CA VAL A 29 0.84 -4.66 -5.95
C VAL A 29 0.42 -3.65 -4.89
N MET A 30 0.15 -2.43 -5.33
CA MET A 30 -0.61 -1.43 -4.58
C MET A 30 -1.87 -1.08 -5.37
N GLY A 31 -3.02 -1.54 -4.89
CA GLY A 31 -4.31 -1.05 -5.37
C GLY A 31 -4.67 0.19 -4.56
N TYR A 32 -5.05 1.28 -5.22
CA TYR A 32 -5.27 2.54 -4.51
C TYR A 32 -6.31 3.44 -5.16
N TYR A 33 -6.90 4.28 -4.34
CA TYR A 33 -7.70 5.42 -4.77
C TYR A 33 -7.26 6.63 -3.94
N PRO A 34 -6.95 7.78 -4.58
CA PRO A 34 -6.39 8.94 -3.87
C PRO A 34 -7.39 9.54 -2.90
N ILE A 35 -6.97 9.72 -1.65
CA ILE A 35 -7.72 10.45 -0.62
C ILE A 35 -6.75 11.09 0.36
N THR A 36 -6.90 12.39 0.61
CA THR A 36 -6.07 13.08 1.60
C THR A 36 -6.40 12.60 3.03
N PRO A 37 -5.39 12.50 3.91
CA PRO A 37 -3.98 12.83 3.68
C PRO A 37 -3.13 11.65 3.17
N SER A 38 -3.71 10.48 2.89
CA SER A 38 -2.93 9.28 2.54
C SER A 38 -2.44 9.25 1.09
N THR A 39 -2.91 10.13 0.22
CA THR A 39 -2.50 10.20 -1.19
C THR A 39 -0.98 10.24 -1.35
N GLN A 40 -0.29 10.96 -0.47
CA GLN A 40 1.15 11.11 -0.52
C GLN A 40 1.89 9.77 -0.43
N ILE A 41 1.33 8.78 0.26
CA ILE A 41 1.93 7.44 0.33
C ILE A 41 2.02 6.82 -1.06
N ALA A 42 0.92 6.86 -1.82
CA ALA A 42 0.90 6.33 -3.19
C ALA A 42 1.82 7.12 -4.12
N GLU A 43 1.82 8.45 -3.99
CA GLU A 43 2.69 9.33 -4.79
C GLU A 43 4.17 9.01 -4.55
N GLU A 44 4.59 8.85 -3.31
CA GLU A 44 5.98 8.52 -2.97
C GLU A 44 6.37 7.13 -3.47
N ILE A 45 5.48 6.14 -3.34
CA ILE A 45 5.74 4.79 -3.86
C ILE A 45 5.87 4.83 -5.39
N ASP A 46 5.00 5.57 -6.07
CA ASP A 46 5.07 5.70 -7.52
C ASP A 46 6.35 6.43 -7.97
N LEU A 47 6.78 7.42 -7.20
CA LEU A 47 8.05 8.10 -7.44
C LEU A 47 9.23 7.11 -7.35
N TYR A 48 9.29 6.31 -6.29
CA TYR A 48 10.33 5.27 -6.15
C TYR A 48 10.28 4.29 -7.32
N ARG A 49 9.10 3.89 -7.75
CA ARG A 49 8.93 3.01 -8.91
C ARG A 49 9.47 3.65 -10.18
N SER A 50 9.17 4.91 -10.41
CA SER A 50 9.65 5.65 -11.60
C SER A 50 11.16 5.80 -11.62
N GLU A 51 11.79 5.82 -10.46
CA GLU A 51 13.23 5.88 -10.30
C GLU A 51 13.91 4.50 -10.38
N GLY A 52 13.13 3.44 -10.58
CA GLY A 52 13.64 2.08 -10.66
C GLY A 52 14.06 1.46 -9.33
N LEU A 53 13.59 2.02 -8.19
CA LEU A 53 13.99 1.59 -6.86
C LEU A 53 13.10 0.47 -6.29
N LEU A 54 11.98 0.18 -6.94
CA LEU A 54 11.08 -0.91 -6.61
C LEU A 54 10.28 -1.38 -7.83
N THR A 55 9.67 -2.55 -7.70
CA THR A 55 8.95 -3.21 -8.81
C THR A 55 7.42 -3.24 -8.61
N THR A 56 6.93 -2.65 -7.53
CA THR A 56 5.50 -2.62 -7.19
C THR A 56 4.64 -2.16 -8.37
N LYS A 57 3.61 -2.91 -8.71
CA LYS A 57 2.62 -2.48 -9.69
C LYS A 57 1.60 -1.56 -9.01
N MET A 58 1.48 -0.36 -9.54
CA MET A 58 0.52 0.63 -9.07
C MET A 58 -0.77 0.51 -9.89
N ILE A 59 -1.86 0.13 -9.24
CA ILE A 59 -3.16 -0.07 -9.91
C ILE A 59 -4.18 0.88 -9.32
N PRO A 60 -4.49 1.99 -10.01
CA PRO A 60 -5.53 2.91 -9.58
C PRO A 60 -6.92 2.31 -9.78
N ALA A 61 -7.82 2.61 -8.86
CA ALA A 61 -9.22 2.22 -8.93
C ALA A 61 -10.11 3.45 -9.02
N GLU A 62 -11.38 3.26 -9.33
CA GLU A 62 -12.37 4.35 -9.38
C GLU A 62 -12.98 4.67 -8.01
N GLY A 63 -12.59 3.94 -6.98
CA GLY A 63 -13.05 4.16 -5.61
C GLY A 63 -12.32 3.24 -4.63
N GLU A 64 -12.48 3.51 -3.34
CA GLU A 64 -11.78 2.77 -2.28
C GLU A 64 -12.24 1.32 -2.16
N HIS A 65 -13.53 1.05 -2.40
CA HIS A 65 -14.05 -0.31 -2.38
C HIS A 65 -13.39 -1.18 -3.45
N SER A 66 -13.28 -0.65 -4.67
CA SER A 66 -12.59 -1.33 -5.77
C SER A 66 -11.09 -1.46 -5.54
N ALA A 67 -10.46 -0.44 -4.93
CA ALA A 67 -9.05 -0.51 -4.55
C ALA A 67 -8.80 -1.67 -3.58
N ALA A 68 -9.66 -1.83 -2.57
CA ALA A 68 -9.59 -2.96 -1.66
C ALA A 68 -9.82 -4.29 -2.39
N GLY A 69 -10.72 -4.32 -3.37
CA GLY A 69 -10.97 -5.50 -4.20
C GLY A 69 -9.77 -5.89 -5.06
N ILE A 70 -9.07 -4.91 -5.62
CA ILE A 70 -7.82 -5.14 -6.36
C ILE A 70 -6.78 -5.77 -5.44
N CYS A 71 -6.61 -5.22 -4.24
CA CYS A 71 -5.68 -5.77 -3.25
C CYS A 71 -6.07 -7.19 -2.84
N TYR A 72 -7.35 -7.44 -2.62
CA TYR A 72 -7.85 -8.79 -2.32
C TYR A 72 -7.47 -9.79 -3.42
N GLY A 73 -7.76 -9.46 -4.67
CA GLY A 73 -7.43 -10.32 -5.80
C GLY A 73 -5.93 -10.57 -5.93
N ALA A 74 -5.13 -9.53 -5.82
CA ALA A 74 -3.67 -9.64 -5.91
C ALA A 74 -3.06 -10.40 -4.73
N SER A 75 -3.67 -10.34 -3.55
CA SER A 75 -3.17 -11.03 -2.35
C SER A 75 -3.22 -12.55 -2.45
N THR A 76 -3.97 -13.08 -3.40
CA THR A 76 -4.00 -14.53 -3.66
C THR A 76 -2.67 -15.07 -4.18
N GLY A 77 -1.82 -14.23 -4.74
CA GLY A 77 -0.55 -14.63 -5.32
C GLY A 77 0.62 -13.71 -5.04
N GLY A 78 0.43 -12.63 -4.25
CA GLY A 78 1.48 -11.68 -3.98
C GLY A 78 1.26 -10.90 -2.68
N ARG A 79 2.25 -10.09 -2.33
CA ARG A 79 2.17 -9.17 -1.19
C ARG A 79 1.58 -7.85 -1.64
N VAL A 80 0.60 -7.37 -0.91
CA VAL A 80 -0.14 -6.17 -1.30
C VAL A 80 -0.17 -5.13 -0.20
N ILE A 81 -0.24 -3.88 -0.62
CA ILE A 81 -0.42 -2.73 0.27
C ILE A 81 -1.54 -1.85 -0.27
N ASN A 82 -2.31 -1.29 0.63
CA ASN A 82 -3.25 -0.22 0.35
C ASN A 82 -3.09 0.87 1.40
N ALA A 83 -3.40 2.10 1.03
CA ALA A 83 -3.42 3.22 1.97
C ALA A 83 -4.67 4.05 1.71
N THR A 84 -5.40 4.35 2.76
CA THR A 84 -6.62 5.13 2.70
C THR A 84 -6.78 5.96 3.96
N SER A 85 -7.85 6.73 4.05
CA SER A 85 -8.15 7.54 5.23
C SER A 85 -9.64 7.86 5.31
N ALA A 86 -10.08 8.30 6.49
CA ALA A 86 -11.41 8.84 6.72
C ALA A 86 -12.53 7.95 6.13
N ASN A 87 -13.41 8.53 5.34
CA ASN A 87 -14.53 7.84 4.72
C ASN A 87 -14.11 6.78 3.69
N GLY A 88 -12.89 6.87 3.16
CA GLY A 88 -12.34 5.85 2.27
C GLY A 88 -12.21 4.50 2.95
N LEU A 89 -11.79 4.49 4.22
CA LEU A 89 -11.76 3.25 5.00
C LEU A 89 -13.16 2.67 5.20
N LEU A 90 -14.13 3.52 5.51
CA LEU A 90 -15.53 3.09 5.68
C LEU A 90 -16.10 2.54 4.37
N TYR A 91 -15.78 3.17 3.25
CA TYR A 91 -16.25 2.70 1.94
C TYR A 91 -15.60 1.35 1.56
N ALA A 92 -14.38 1.10 1.96
CA ALA A 92 -13.69 -0.16 1.72
C ALA A 92 -14.02 -1.25 2.75
N LEU A 93 -14.70 -0.92 3.84
CA LEU A 93 -14.87 -1.78 5.00
C LEU A 93 -15.50 -3.14 4.67
N GLU A 94 -16.42 -3.19 3.72
CA GLU A 94 -17.09 -4.43 3.30
C GLU A 94 -16.10 -5.49 2.79
N GLN A 95 -14.99 -5.05 2.18
CA GLN A 95 -13.97 -5.95 1.65
C GLN A 95 -13.09 -6.58 2.75
N LEU A 96 -12.96 -5.93 3.90
CA LEU A 96 -12.02 -6.38 4.93
C LEU A 96 -12.42 -7.72 5.57
N PRO A 97 -13.69 -7.99 5.90
CA PRO A 97 -14.09 -9.30 6.40
C PRO A 97 -13.83 -10.43 5.39
N VAL A 98 -13.99 -10.16 4.09
CA VAL A 98 -13.71 -11.13 3.04
C VAL A 98 -12.21 -11.42 2.98
N GLN A 99 -11.39 -10.38 3.01
CA GLN A 99 -9.93 -10.50 3.07
C GLN A 99 -9.48 -11.33 4.27
N SER A 100 -10.02 -11.01 5.45
CA SER A 100 -9.71 -11.71 6.70
C SER A 100 -10.21 -13.16 6.69
N GLY A 101 -11.43 -13.38 6.23
CA GLY A 101 -12.04 -14.71 6.21
C GLY A 101 -11.32 -15.70 5.28
N THR A 102 -10.75 -15.21 4.20
CA THR A 102 -9.97 -16.01 3.26
C THR A 102 -8.50 -16.13 3.64
N ARG A 103 -8.05 -15.38 4.66
CA ARG A 103 -6.68 -15.39 5.18
C ARG A 103 -5.61 -14.96 4.18
N TYR A 104 -5.96 -14.15 3.19
CA TYR A 104 -4.99 -13.56 2.30
C TYR A 104 -4.43 -12.27 2.92
N PRO A 105 -3.12 -12.16 3.13
CA PRO A 105 -2.53 -11.04 3.85
C PRO A 105 -2.52 -9.75 3.03
N MET A 106 -2.71 -8.64 3.73
CA MET A 106 -2.62 -7.29 3.18
C MET A 106 -2.11 -6.34 4.25
N VAL A 107 -1.32 -5.36 3.85
CA VAL A 107 -0.99 -4.20 4.70
C VAL A 107 -1.93 -3.06 4.33
N LEU A 108 -2.61 -2.51 5.35
CA LEU A 108 -3.53 -1.39 5.20
C LEU A 108 -3.14 -0.27 6.17
#